data_0402764bd533ee974644df5c322720a1
#
_entry.id   0402764bd533ee974644df5c322720a1
#
_cell.length_a   1.000
_cell.length_b   1.000
_cell.length_c   1.000
_cell.angle_alpha   90.00
_cell.angle_beta   90.00
_cell.angle_gamma   90.00
#
_symmetry.space_group_name_H-M   'P 1'
#
loop_
_entity.id
_entity.type
_entity.pdbx_description
1 polymer ?
#
loop_
_entity_poly.entity_id
_entity_poly.type
_entity_poly.pdbx_seq_one_letter_code
_entity_poly.pdbx_strand_id
1 'polypeptide(L)'
;MTDSLIRGRLLSFKRAPLAMTDTDSYSYEHDGALLVSGGRITATGDYAQVKAQAPADIEEIDHRPHLILPGMIDTHVHFPQMQVIASYAGNLLEWLNTYTFPEECRFVESDHATRIATHFYDEFLRHGTTTAVAYCSVHKTSADAFFAEAMKRNMCMVGGKVMMDRNAPQGLLDTAEMGYDETRAVIAEWHGKGRNHVAITPRFAITSTPGQMKAAEALAQEFPDLFIQTHLSENHDEIKYTAELYPEATDYTDIYARYGLLGKKTLLGHAIHLSEREADALSEAGSIAVHCPTSNLFLGSGLFPLKALRRREKPVRVSVATDIGGGSSYSMLKTMDEAYKIQQLLGERLNPLESYYLMTRGNAEALGMEADIGTLDIGSMADLVILDAGSTPAMRLRMETVKTLPEELFLLQTMGDDRAVVETYVAGKAMKTGLGGDEMQTGAVEA
;
A
#
# COMPACT_ATOMS: atom_id res chain seq x y z
N MET A 1 -21.37 -0.40 15.94
CA MET A 1 -21.34 -0.98 14.57
C MET A 1 -22.53 -1.94 14.54
N THR A 2 -23.41 -1.80 13.56
CA THR A 2 -24.56 -2.71 13.36
C THR A 2 -24.04 -4.03 12.78
N ASP A 3 -24.54 -5.14 13.33
CA ASP A 3 -24.26 -6.46 12.78
C ASP A 3 -24.96 -6.60 11.43
N SER A 4 -24.33 -7.26 10.46
CA SER A 4 -24.86 -7.40 9.10
C SER A 4 -24.49 -8.73 8.46
N LEU A 5 -25.33 -9.19 7.52
CA LEU A 5 -25.07 -10.31 6.65
C LEU A 5 -24.80 -9.78 5.25
N ILE A 6 -23.58 -9.90 4.78
CA ILE A 6 -23.15 -9.38 3.47
C ILE A 6 -23.07 -10.55 2.49
N ARG A 7 -23.94 -10.58 1.46
CA ARG A 7 -24.06 -11.65 0.47
C ARG A 7 -23.44 -11.26 -0.86
N GLY A 8 -22.73 -12.16 -1.50
CA GLY A 8 -22.15 -12.00 -2.84
C GLY A 8 -21.31 -13.20 -3.22
N ARG A 9 -20.47 -13.04 -4.24
CA ARG A 9 -19.48 -14.04 -4.63
C ARG A 9 -18.20 -13.79 -3.82
N LEU A 10 -17.77 -14.75 -3.02
CA LEU A 10 -16.63 -14.55 -2.12
C LEU A 10 -15.35 -15.13 -2.73
N LEU A 11 -14.25 -14.35 -2.67
CA LEU A 11 -12.91 -14.84 -3.01
C LEU A 11 -11.92 -14.45 -1.91
N SER A 12 -11.24 -15.44 -1.34
CA SER A 12 -10.18 -15.24 -0.34
C SER A 12 -9.03 -16.20 -0.56
N PHE A 13 -7.80 -15.72 -0.45
CA PHE A 13 -6.59 -16.54 -0.63
C PHE A 13 -6.15 -17.18 0.69
N LYS A 14 -5.69 -18.44 0.61
CA LYS A 14 -5.13 -19.20 1.73
C LYS A 14 -3.61 -19.16 1.73
N ARG A 15 -3.00 -19.09 0.56
CA ARG A 15 -1.56 -19.01 0.29
C ARG A 15 -1.30 -18.50 -1.12
N ALA A 16 -0.03 -18.22 -1.42
CA ALA A 16 0.38 -17.84 -2.77
C ALA A 16 0.01 -18.90 -3.81
N PRO A 17 -0.72 -18.56 -4.89
CA PRO A 17 -1.02 -19.49 -5.98
C PRO A 17 0.24 -19.87 -6.76
N LEU A 18 0.42 -21.16 -7.03
CA LEU A 18 1.55 -21.67 -7.81
C LEU A 18 1.27 -21.61 -9.33
N ALA A 19 -0.01 -21.71 -9.72
CA ALA A 19 -0.48 -21.67 -11.11
C ALA A 19 -1.94 -21.22 -11.16
N MET A 20 -2.47 -20.92 -12.35
CA MET A 20 -3.90 -20.61 -12.56
C MET A 20 -4.84 -21.77 -12.22
N THR A 21 -4.31 -23.00 -12.21
CA THR A 21 -5.04 -24.23 -11.87
C THR A 21 -4.95 -24.63 -10.40
N ASP A 22 -4.27 -23.83 -9.58
CA ASP A 22 -4.07 -24.09 -8.15
C ASP A 22 -5.30 -23.65 -7.33
N THR A 23 -6.38 -24.43 -7.46
CA THR A 23 -7.66 -24.16 -6.78
C THR A 23 -7.59 -24.30 -5.25
N ASP A 24 -6.60 -24.99 -4.72
CA ASP A 24 -6.41 -25.16 -3.28
C ASP A 24 -5.80 -23.90 -2.60
N SER A 25 -5.25 -22.97 -3.40
CA SER A 25 -4.63 -21.74 -2.92
C SER A 25 -5.64 -20.67 -2.47
N TYR A 26 -6.93 -20.83 -2.81
CA TYR A 26 -7.98 -19.89 -2.46
C TYR A 26 -9.29 -20.61 -2.11
N SER A 27 -10.23 -19.89 -1.51
CA SER A 27 -11.64 -20.28 -1.40
C SER A 27 -12.47 -19.37 -2.30
N TYR A 28 -13.44 -19.96 -3.00
CA TYR A 28 -14.37 -19.23 -3.84
C TYR A 28 -15.78 -19.78 -3.64
N GLU A 29 -16.70 -18.89 -3.22
CA GLU A 29 -18.11 -19.18 -3.05
C GLU A 29 -18.92 -18.42 -4.11
N HIS A 30 -19.65 -19.15 -4.94
CA HIS A 30 -20.46 -18.56 -6.01
C HIS A 30 -21.68 -17.80 -5.48
N ASP A 31 -22.26 -18.27 -4.38
CA ASP A 31 -23.33 -17.61 -3.61
C ASP A 31 -22.96 -17.72 -2.14
N GLY A 32 -22.07 -16.85 -1.70
CA GLY A 32 -21.54 -16.83 -0.35
C GLY A 32 -22.09 -15.70 0.50
N ALA A 33 -21.82 -15.77 1.78
CA ALA A 33 -22.08 -14.67 2.70
C ALA A 33 -21.00 -14.54 3.79
N LEU A 34 -20.93 -13.33 4.34
CA LEU A 34 -20.15 -12.97 5.52
C LEU A 34 -21.12 -12.52 6.60
N LEU A 35 -21.08 -13.13 7.78
CA LEU A 35 -21.72 -12.59 8.97
C LEU A 35 -20.72 -11.71 9.69
N VAL A 36 -21.05 -10.43 9.85
CA VAL A 36 -20.18 -9.42 10.46
C VAL A 36 -20.80 -8.98 11.78
N SER A 37 -20.02 -9.04 12.86
CA SER A 37 -20.39 -8.52 14.18
C SER A 37 -19.19 -7.84 14.82
N GLY A 38 -19.44 -6.67 15.43
CA GLY A 38 -18.37 -5.89 16.07
C GLY A 38 -17.25 -5.46 15.11
N GLY A 39 -17.52 -5.42 13.78
CA GLY A 39 -16.53 -5.10 12.75
C GLY A 39 -15.65 -6.26 12.31
N ARG A 40 -15.90 -7.48 12.82
CA ARG A 40 -15.15 -8.69 12.46
C ARG A 40 -16.07 -9.71 11.76
N ILE A 41 -15.48 -10.55 10.93
CA ILE A 41 -16.15 -11.69 10.30
C ILE A 41 -16.33 -12.78 11.37
N THR A 42 -17.58 -13.17 11.63
CA THR A 42 -17.93 -14.23 12.61
C THR A 42 -18.36 -15.53 11.96
N ALA A 43 -18.83 -15.47 10.69
CA ALA A 43 -19.04 -16.65 9.84
C ALA A 43 -18.80 -16.26 8.37
N THR A 44 -18.33 -17.23 7.56
CA THR A 44 -18.06 -17.09 6.13
C THR A 44 -18.32 -18.42 5.41
N GLY A 45 -18.75 -18.36 4.17
CA GLY A 45 -18.97 -19.55 3.34
C GLY A 45 -20.26 -19.48 2.53
N ASP A 46 -20.86 -20.66 2.22
CA ASP A 46 -22.13 -20.76 1.51
C ASP A 46 -23.23 -19.94 2.21
N TYR A 47 -24.00 -19.20 1.42
CA TYR A 47 -25.03 -18.29 1.94
C TYR A 47 -26.05 -18.98 2.85
N ALA A 48 -26.57 -20.13 2.46
CA ALA A 48 -27.60 -20.81 3.25
C ALA A 48 -27.09 -21.29 4.62
N GLN A 49 -25.81 -21.72 4.66
CA GLN A 49 -25.16 -22.14 5.90
C GLN A 49 -24.87 -20.97 6.82
N VAL A 50 -24.40 -19.84 6.28
CA VAL A 50 -24.12 -18.63 7.07
C VAL A 50 -25.41 -17.98 7.53
N LYS A 51 -26.43 -17.89 6.66
CA LYS A 51 -27.75 -17.34 7.00
C LYS A 51 -28.42 -18.09 8.15
N ALA A 52 -28.25 -19.41 8.21
CA ALA A 52 -28.80 -20.23 9.29
C ALA A 52 -28.18 -19.94 10.68
N GLN A 53 -27.00 -19.30 10.70
CA GLN A 53 -26.29 -18.88 11.92
C GLN A 53 -26.61 -17.43 12.31
N ALA A 54 -27.18 -16.65 11.39
CA ALA A 54 -27.46 -15.23 11.61
C ALA A 54 -28.73 -15.03 12.47
N PRO A 55 -28.80 -13.97 13.29
CA PRO A 55 -30.04 -13.54 13.93
C PRO A 55 -31.17 -13.34 12.91
N ALA A 56 -32.42 -13.58 13.33
CA ALA A 56 -33.57 -13.52 12.42
C ALA A 56 -33.83 -12.10 11.87
N ASP A 57 -33.44 -11.08 12.60
CA ASP A 57 -33.62 -9.66 12.30
C ASP A 57 -32.34 -8.99 11.79
N ILE A 58 -31.32 -9.78 11.40
CA ILE A 58 -30.06 -9.26 10.86
C ILE A 58 -30.31 -8.43 9.59
N GLU A 59 -29.64 -7.29 9.47
CA GLU A 59 -29.60 -6.55 8.21
C GLU A 59 -28.86 -7.36 7.14
N GLU A 60 -29.54 -7.61 6.02
CA GLU A 60 -28.96 -8.34 4.89
C GLU A 60 -28.68 -7.39 3.74
N ILE A 61 -27.40 -7.37 3.30
CA ILE A 61 -26.91 -6.55 2.21
C ILE A 61 -26.53 -7.47 1.06
N ASP A 62 -27.25 -7.38 -0.07
CA ASP A 62 -27.04 -8.25 -1.23
C ASP A 62 -26.25 -7.53 -2.33
N HIS A 63 -25.02 -7.98 -2.53
CA HIS A 63 -24.12 -7.48 -3.57
C HIS A 63 -24.05 -8.36 -4.82
N ARG A 64 -24.93 -9.38 -4.96
CA ARG A 64 -24.90 -10.19 -6.18
C ARG A 64 -25.22 -9.38 -7.43
N PRO A 65 -24.56 -9.62 -8.58
CA PRO A 65 -23.63 -10.73 -8.86
C PRO A 65 -22.14 -10.36 -8.61
N HIS A 66 -21.85 -9.33 -7.83
CA HIS A 66 -20.50 -8.79 -7.66
C HIS A 66 -19.60 -9.70 -6.82
N LEU A 67 -18.28 -9.51 -6.99
CA LEU A 67 -17.23 -10.23 -6.30
C LEU A 67 -16.82 -9.48 -5.03
N ILE A 68 -16.82 -10.19 -3.90
CA ILE A 68 -16.36 -9.68 -2.60
C ILE A 68 -14.98 -10.26 -2.31
N LEU A 69 -14.01 -9.37 -2.06
CA LEU A 69 -12.66 -9.71 -1.63
C LEU A 69 -12.32 -9.00 -0.33
N PRO A 70 -11.25 -9.43 0.37
CA PRO A 70 -10.62 -8.57 1.38
C PRO A 70 -10.25 -7.22 0.78
N GLY A 71 -10.33 -6.16 1.56
CA GLY A 71 -9.87 -4.84 1.16
C GLY A 71 -8.42 -4.87 0.68
N MET A 72 -8.12 -4.09 -0.34
CA MET A 72 -6.78 -4.02 -0.93
C MET A 72 -5.81 -3.32 0.03
N ILE A 73 -4.54 -3.73 -0.03
CA ILE A 73 -3.48 -3.24 0.85
C ILE A 73 -2.39 -2.62 -0.02
N ASP A 74 -2.00 -1.38 0.28
CA ASP A 74 -0.94 -0.64 -0.40
C ASP A 74 0.26 -0.45 0.54
N THR A 75 1.41 -0.99 0.19
CA THR A 75 2.55 -1.06 1.11
C THR A 75 3.58 0.06 0.95
N HIS A 76 3.30 1.06 0.10
CA HIS A 76 4.18 2.22 -0.08
C HIS A 76 3.45 3.35 -0.80
N VAL A 77 3.21 4.45 -0.10
CA VAL A 77 2.59 5.65 -0.68
C VAL A 77 3.13 6.91 -0.02
N HIS A 78 3.06 8.03 -0.73
CA HIS A 78 3.38 9.35 -0.21
C HIS A 78 2.12 10.21 -0.14
N PHE A 79 1.40 10.21 0.98
CA PHE A 79 0.15 10.95 1.06
C PHE A 79 0.30 12.47 0.80
N PRO A 80 1.44 13.14 1.14
CA PRO A 80 1.64 14.54 0.82
C PRO A 80 1.74 14.84 -0.69
N GLN A 81 1.93 13.83 -1.52
CA GLN A 81 2.20 14.00 -2.96
C GLN A 81 0.96 13.86 -3.85
N MET A 82 -0.25 13.82 -3.28
CA MET A 82 -1.49 13.70 -4.06
C MET A 82 -1.64 14.78 -5.13
N GLN A 83 -1.24 16.00 -4.83
CA GLN A 83 -1.40 17.14 -5.76
C GLN A 83 -0.33 17.21 -6.85
N VAL A 84 0.69 16.34 -6.79
CA VAL A 84 1.76 16.27 -7.80
C VAL A 84 1.72 14.99 -8.63
N ILE A 85 0.71 14.13 -8.43
CA ILE A 85 0.49 12.97 -9.27
C ILE A 85 0.40 13.38 -10.75
N ALA A 86 1.03 12.60 -11.64
CA ALA A 86 1.07 12.86 -13.07
C ALA A 86 1.77 14.18 -13.48
N SER A 87 2.59 14.78 -12.63
CA SER A 87 3.44 15.91 -13.00
C SER A 87 4.62 15.43 -13.84
N TYR A 88 4.84 16.07 -15.00
CA TYR A 88 5.88 15.68 -15.95
C TYR A 88 7.27 16.11 -15.50
N ALA A 89 8.21 15.17 -15.49
CA ALA A 89 9.65 15.44 -15.33
C ALA A 89 10.49 14.41 -16.10
N GLY A 90 11.76 14.74 -16.36
CA GLY A 90 12.65 13.88 -17.12
C GLY A 90 13.24 12.71 -16.32
N ASN A 91 13.33 12.85 -14.99
CA ASN A 91 13.86 11.83 -14.08
C ASN A 91 13.42 12.10 -12.64
N LEU A 92 13.72 11.13 -11.74
CA LEU A 92 13.36 11.18 -10.33
C LEU A 92 13.83 12.46 -9.62
N LEU A 93 15.11 12.83 -9.74
CA LEU A 93 15.66 13.97 -8.99
C LEU A 93 15.09 15.30 -9.46
N GLU A 94 14.83 15.47 -10.75
CA GLU A 94 14.13 16.62 -11.30
C GLU A 94 12.69 16.70 -10.79
N TRP A 95 11.98 15.57 -10.78
CA TRP A 95 10.60 15.47 -10.30
C TRP A 95 10.51 15.84 -8.81
N LEU A 96 11.43 15.33 -7.97
CA LEU A 96 11.51 15.68 -6.55
C LEU A 96 11.69 17.19 -6.32
N ASN A 97 12.62 17.81 -7.03
CA ASN A 97 12.95 19.22 -6.83
C ASN A 97 11.89 20.18 -7.40
N THR A 98 11.24 19.79 -8.52
CA THR A 98 10.30 20.67 -9.23
C THR A 98 8.91 20.65 -8.61
N TYR A 99 8.42 19.46 -8.22
CA TYR A 99 7.03 19.28 -7.79
C TYR A 99 6.91 18.80 -6.34
N THR A 100 7.63 17.74 -6.00
CA THR A 100 7.42 17.03 -4.73
C THR A 100 7.82 17.85 -3.52
N PHE A 101 9.06 18.33 -3.48
CA PHE A 101 9.54 19.08 -2.33
C PHE A 101 8.79 20.40 -2.11
N PRO A 102 8.45 21.20 -3.14
CA PRO A 102 7.61 22.37 -2.95
C PRO A 102 6.23 22.03 -2.34
N GLU A 103 5.58 20.94 -2.77
CA GLU A 103 4.30 20.53 -2.22
C GLU A 103 4.44 20.02 -0.78
N GLU A 104 5.43 19.17 -0.49
CA GLU A 104 5.65 18.64 0.85
C GLU A 104 5.96 19.72 1.89
N CYS A 105 6.59 20.85 1.50
CA CYS A 105 6.81 22.02 2.38
C CYS A 105 5.50 22.60 2.93
N ARG A 106 4.39 22.51 2.19
CA ARG A 106 3.09 23.06 2.59
C ARG A 106 2.47 22.33 3.78
N PHE A 107 2.95 21.13 4.10
CA PHE A 107 2.42 20.31 5.20
C PHE A 107 2.86 20.80 6.60
N VAL A 108 3.59 21.87 6.69
CA VAL A 108 3.73 22.66 7.93
C VAL A 108 2.40 23.25 8.35
N GLU A 109 1.51 23.56 7.41
CA GLU A 109 0.19 24.13 7.64
C GLU A 109 -0.84 23.04 7.95
N SER A 110 -1.36 23.03 9.17
CA SER A 110 -2.29 22.01 9.68
C SER A 110 -3.56 21.89 8.83
N ASP A 111 -4.12 23.01 8.37
CA ASP A 111 -5.35 23.02 7.55
C ASP A 111 -5.09 22.35 6.19
N HIS A 112 -3.93 22.64 5.58
CA HIS A 112 -3.53 21.99 4.34
C HIS A 112 -3.33 20.48 4.54
N ALA A 113 -2.58 20.09 5.56
CA ALA A 113 -2.33 18.68 5.87
C ALA A 113 -3.65 17.91 6.12
N THR A 114 -4.58 18.48 6.89
CA THR A 114 -5.89 17.88 7.18
C THR A 114 -6.74 17.75 5.91
N ARG A 115 -6.79 18.78 5.07
CA ARG A 115 -7.53 18.75 3.80
C ARG A 115 -7.00 17.64 2.89
N ILE A 116 -5.68 17.57 2.71
CA ILE A 116 -5.08 16.53 1.84
C ILE A 116 -5.26 15.14 2.44
N ALA A 117 -5.13 14.97 3.76
CA ALA A 117 -5.40 13.68 4.41
C ALA A 117 -6.85 13.23 4.17
N THR A 118 -7.84 14.13 4.26
CA THR A 118 -9.24 13.79 3.96
C THR A 118 -9.39 13.25 2.54
N HIS A 119 -8.86 13.96 1.53
CA HIS A 119 -8.91 13.51 0.14
C HIS A 119 -8.17 12.20 -0.09
N PHE A 120 -7.00 12.01 0.56
CA PHE A 120 -6.22 10.78 0.46
C PHE A 120 -7.04 9.55 0.88
N TYR A 121 -7.71 9.62 2.02
CA TYR A 121 -8.54 8.52 2.51
C TYR A 121 -9.78 8.29 1.63
N ASP A 122 -10.40 9.36 1.14
CA ASP A 122 -11.56 9.26 0.26
C ASP A 122 -11.19 8.60 -1.07
N GLU A 123 -10.04 8.95 -1.67
CA GLU A 123 -9.54 8.28 -2.88
C GLU A 123 -9.20 6.81 -2.64
N PHE A 124 -8.58 6.46 -1.51
CA PHE A 124 -8.32 5.07 -1.17
C PHE A 124 -9.60 4.25 -1.06
N LEU A 125 -10.61 4.79 -0.39
CA LEU A 125 -11.93 4.13 -0.29
C LEU A 125 -12.63 4.04 -1.65
N ARG A 126 -12.50 5.05 -2.54
CA ARG A 126 -13.01 4.97 -3.91
C ARG A 126 -12.39 3.82 -4.70
N HIS A 127 -11.13 3.52 -4.44
CA HIS A 127 -10.35 2.50 -5.16
C HIS A 127 -10.27 1.14 -4.45
N GLY A 128 -10.97 0.96 -3.31
CA GLY A 128 -11.04 -0.33 -2.60
C GLY A 128 -9.86 -0.62 -1.68
N THR A 129 -8.99 0.35 -1.40
CA THR A 129 -7.86 0.21 -0.50
C THR A 129 -8.28 0.53 0.93
N THR A 130 -8.05 -0.40 1.85
CA THR A 130 -8.45 -0.29 3.27
C THR A 130 -7.27 -0.21 4.23
N THR A 131 -6.06 -0.51 3.76
CA THR A 131 -4.82 -0.47 4.53
C THR A 131 -3.71 0.11 3.67
N ALA A 132 -2.88 0.99 4.24
CA ALA A 132 -1.69 1.48 3.57
C ALA A 132 -0.51 1.68 4.51
N VAL A 133 0.71 1.68 3.91
CA VAL A 133 1.97 2.09 4.53
C VAL A 133 2.40 3.40 3.89
N ALA A 134 2.34 4.51 4.66
CA ALA A 134 2.45 5.85 4.12
C ALA A 134 3.66 6.62 4.65
N TYR A 135 4.33 7.33 3.75
CA TYR A 135 5.26 8.41 4.10
C TYR A 135 4.44 9.68 4.32
N CYS A 136 4.61 10.30 5.49
CA CYS A 136 4.14 11.66 5.72
C CYS A 136 5.22 12.67 5.26
N SER A 137 5.02 13.98 5.47
CA SER A 137 6.08 14.97 5.29
C SER A 137 7.05 14.95 6.47
N VAL A 138 8.10 15.79 6.42
CA VAL A 138 9.03 16.01 7.54
C VAL A 138 8.33 16.65 8.75
N HIS A 139 7.21 17.33 8.53
CA HIS A 139 6.46 18.02 9.57
C HIS A 139 5.57 17.09 10.39
N LYS A 140 5.64 17.17 11.72
CA LYS A 140 4.76 16.39 12.62
C LYS A 140 3.27 16.59 12.31
N THR A 141 2.87 17.82 11.94
CA THR A 141 1.49 18.17 11.52
C THR A 141 0.96 17.27 10.40
N SER A 142 1.83 16.86 9.48
CA SER A 142 1.50 15.90 8.42
C SER A 142 1.13 14.53 8.99
N ALA A 143 1.92 14.00 9.92
CA ALA A 143 1.66 12.71 10.56
C ALA A 143 0.39 12.77 11.44
N ASP A 144 0.20 13.87 12.17
CA ASP A 144 -0.99 14.08 13.00
C ASP A 144 -2.26 14.09 12.16
N ALA A 145 -2.28 14.80 11.02
CA ALA A 145 -3.42 14.81 10.11
C ALA A 145 -3.70 13.42 9.52
N PHE A 146 -2.66 12.71 9.11
CA PHE A 146 -2.77 11.34 8.57
C PHE A 146 -3.44 10.41 9.57
N PHE A 147 -2.90 10.30 10.79
CA PHE A 147 -3.42 9.37 11.79
C PHE A 147 -4.79 9.78 12.34
N ALA A 148 -5.08 11.07 12.46
CA ALA A 148 -6.39 11.56 12.89
C ALA A 148 -7.49 11.15 11.90
N GLU A 149 -7.23 11.27 10.59
CA GLU A 149 -8.17 10.85 9.54
C GLU A 149 -8.33 9.32 9.48
N ALA A 150 -7.25 8.53 9.70
CA ALA A 150 -7.32 7.09 9.84
C ALA A 150 -8.26 6.66 10.96
N MET A 151 -8.12 7.29 12.14
CA MET A 151 -8.98 7.00 13.30
C MET A 151 -10.45 7.30 13.04
N LYS A 152 -10.79 8.43 12.38
CA LYS A 152 -12.16 8.79 12.03
C LYS A 152 -12.83 7.71 11.17
N ARG A 153 -12.06 7.08 10.29
CA ARG A 153 -12.53 6.04 9.37
C ARG A 153 -12.32 4.61 9.88
N ASN A 154 -11.65 4.46 11.04
CA ASN A 154 -11.25 3.17 11.59
C ASN A 154 -10.41 2.30 10.62
N MET A 155 -9.62 2.93 9.74
CA MET A 155 -8.74 2.24 8.80
C MET A 155 -7.46 1.76 9.49
N CYS A 156 -6.91 0.64 9.01
CA CYS A 156 -5.63 0.11 9.47
C CYS A 156 -4.50 0.79 8.68
N MET A 157 -3.77 1.68 9.34
CA MET A 157 -2.74 2.47 8.66
C MET A 157 -1.39 2.35 9.35
N VAL A 158 -0.36 2.17 8.56
CA VAL A 158 1.04 2.33 8.97
C VAL A 158 1.52 3.66 8.41
N GLY A 159 2.19 4.48 9.20
CA GLY A 159 2.69 5.76 8.71
C GLY A 159 3.83 6.29 9.53
N GLY A 160 4.57 7.25 8.99
CA GLY A 160 5.66 7.87 9.73
C GLY A 160 6.02 9.25 9.22
N LYS A 161 6.37 10.12 10.16
CA LYS A 161 7.03 11.38 9.87
C LYS A 161 8.36 11.10 9.19
N VAL A 162 8.58 11.69 8.02
CA VAL A 162 9.84 11.57 7.29
C VAL A 162 10.97 12.23 8.07
N MET A 163 12.11 11.56 8.14
CA MET A 163 13.38 12.09 8.70
C MET A 163 14.30 12.46 7.53
N MET A 164 14.73 13.74 7.46
CA MET A 164 15.49 14.28 6.35
C MET A 164 16.29 15.51 6.79
N ASP A 165 17.64 15.44 6.81
CA ASP A 165 18.51 16.48 7.34
C ASP A 165 19.56 17.01 6.35
N ARG A 166 19.52 16.57 5.07
CA ARG A 166 20.36 17.08 3.97
C ARG A 166 19.70 16.92 2.61
N ASN A 167 20.27 17.58 1.59
CA ASN A 167 19.89 17.44 0.18
C ASN A 167 18.38 17.66 -0.10
N ALA A 168 17.77 18.57 0.65
CA ALA A 168 16.39 19.01 0.48
C ALA A 168 16.27 20.52 0.73
N PRO A 169 15.17 21.16 0.28
CA PRO A 169 14.92 22.56 0.61
C PRO A 169 14.87 22.81 2.12
N GLN A 170 15.25 24.01 2.55
CA GLN A 170 15.28 24.39 3.97
C GLN A 170 13.95 24.12 4.71
N GLY A 171 12.81 24.27 4.03
CA GLY A 171 11.49 24.00 4.60
C GLY A 171 11.17 22.51 4.79
N LEU A 172 12.04 21.60 4.33
CA LEU A 172 11.91 20.14 4.50
C LEU A 172 13.10 19.52 5.23
N LEU A 173 13.94 20.31 5.87
CA LEU A 173 15.05 19.79 6.68
C LEU A 173 14.66 19.82 8.15
N ASP A 174 14.85 18.71 8.82
CA ASP A 174 14.97 18.62 10.27
C ASP A 174 16.46 18.53 10.67
N THR A 175 16.74 18.25 11.93
CA THR A 175 18.05 17.82 12.42
C THR A 175 17.95 16.39 12.94
N ALA A 176 19.08 15.72 13.13
CA ALA A 176 19.09 14.39 13.72
C ALA A 176 18.34 14.34 15.08
N GLU A 177 18.47 15.38 15.89
CA GLU A 177 17.79 15.54 17.18
C GLU A 177 16.28 15.75 16.98
N MET A 178 15.87 16.69 16.12
CA MET A 178 14.45 16.91 15.80
C MET A 178 13.81 15.66 15.19
N GLY A 179 14.50 14.99 14.27
CA GLY A 179 14.03 13.75 13.65
C GLY A 179 13.75 12.67 14.68
N TYR A 180 14.63 12.52 15.69
CA TYR A 180 14.43 11.61 16.81
C TYR A 180 13.25 12.03 17.69
N ASP A 181 13.27 13.26 18.22
CA ASP A 181 12.31 13.74 19.21
C ASP A 181 10.88 13.78 18.65
N GLU A 182 10.70 14.32 17.45
CA GLU A 182 9.38 14.40 16.82
C GLU A 182 8.84 13.01 16.39
N THR A 183 9.71 12.12 15.89
CA THR A 183 9.27 10.74 15.61
C THR A 183 8.84 10.03 16.88
N ARG A 184 9.60 10.21 17.98
CA ARG A 184 9.24 9.66 19.30
C ARG A 184 7.92 10.25 19.81
N ALA A 185 7.67 11.54 19.58
CA ALA A 185 6.39 12.17 19.92
C ALA A 185 5.23 11.60 19.10
N VAL A 186 5.40 11.37 17.77
CA VAL A 186 4.41 10.70 16.92
C VAL A 186 4.12 9.28 17.40
N ILE A 187 5.16 8.52 17.78
CA ILE A 187 5.00 7.17 18.35
C ILE A 187 4.13 7.21 19.62
N ALA A 188 4.47 8.08 20.58
CA ALA A 188 3.75 8.22 21.83
C ALA A 188 2.29 8.66 21.63
N GLU A 189 2.04 9.46 20.62
CA GLU A 189 0.71 9.99 20.33
C GLU A 189 -0.17 9.02 19.54
N TRP A 190 0.37 8.29 18.56
CA TRP A 190 -0.45 7.59 17.57
C TRP A 190 -0.26 6.07 17.51
N HIS A 191 0.89 5.52 17.94
CA HIS A 191 1.10 4.08 17.84
C HIS A 191 0.13 3.30 18.74
N GLY A 192 -0.56 2.32 18.15
CA GLY A 192 -1.53 1.49 18.86
C GLY A 192 -2.87 2.18 19.21
N LYS A 193 -3.09 3.44 18.78
CA LYS A 193 -4.39 4.07 18.89
C LYS A 193 -5.30 3.65 17.73
N GLY A 194 -6.44 3.05 18.04
CA GLY A 194 -7.29 2.45 17.03
C GLY A 194 -6.53 1.35 16.28
N ARG A 195 -6.41 1.50 14.98
CA ARG A 195 -5.67 0.57 14.10
C ARG A 195 -4.43 1.23 13.48
N ASN A 196 -3.89 2.27 14.15
CA ASN A 196 -2.72 3.00 13.70
C ASN A 196 -1.42 2.34 14.15
N HIS A 197 -0.46 2.25 13.22
CA HIS A 197 0.90 1.79 13.46
C HIS A 197 1.88 2.85 12.98
N VAL A 198 2.81 3.26 13.85
CA VAL A 198 3.85 4.22 13.44
C VAL A 198 5.05 3.48 12.86
N ALA A 199 5.65 4.05 11.82
CA ALA A 199 6.90 3.60 11.21
C ALA A 199 8.01 4.62 11.42
N ILE A 200 9.22 4.15 11.69
CA ILE A 200 10.45 4.95 11.63
C ILE A 200 10.77 5.16 10.16
N THR A 201 10.89 6.42 9.72
CA THR A 201 10.85 6.75 8.29
C THR A 201 12.03 7.64 7.86
N PRO A 202 13.28 7.17 7.87
CA PRO A 202 14.35 7.84 7.12
C PRO A 202 14.00 7.78 5.63
N ARG A 203 13.83 8.94 4.96
CA ARG A 203 13.31 8.96 3.58
C ARG A 203 14.14 8.07 2.66
N PHE A 204 15.44 8.33 2.57
CA PHE A 204 16.45 7.49 1.89
C PHE A 204 17.86 8.02 2.23
N ALA A 205 18.90 7.26 1.91
CA ALA A 205 20.26 7.60 2.30
C ALA A 205 20.76 8.96 1.74
N ILE A 206 20.26 9.40 0.58
CA ILE A 206 20.64 10.71 0.01
C ILE A 206 20.24 11.87 0.92
N THR A 207 19.08 11.81 1.55
CA THR A 207 18.57 12.90 2.40
C THR A 207 18.89 12.74 3.89
N SER A 208 19.65 11.71 4.26
CA SER A 208 20.02 11.43 5.64
C SER A 208 21.52 11.47 5.84
N THR A 209 22.01 12.29 6.81
CA THR A 209 23.41 12.23 7.25
C THR A 209 23.66 11.00 8.11
N PRO A 210 24.93 10.62 8.37
CA PRO A 210 25.25 9.62 9.39
C PRO A 210 24.64 9.92 10.77
N GLY A 211 24.48 11.22 11.12
CA GLY A 211 23.81 11.65 12.35
C GLY A 211 22.33 11.29 12.36
N GLN A 212 21.62 11.54 11.26
CA GLN A 212 20.21 11.16 11.09
C GLN A 212 20.01 9.65 11.10
N MET A 213 20.91 8.89 10.45
CA MET A 213 20.87 7.43 10.46
C MET A 213 21.05 6.86 11.86
N LYS A 214 21.94 7.47 12.71
CA LYS A 214 22.08 7.10 14.13
C LYS A 214 20.83 7.43 14.94
N ALA A 215 20.12 8.52 14.63
CA ALA A 215 18.85 8.83 15.26
C ALA A 215 17.78 7.78 14.91
N ALA A 216 17.72 7.33 13.64
CA ALA A 216 16.83 6.24 13.22
C ALA A 216 17.21 4.90 13.88
N GLU A 217 18.51 4.57 14.00
CA GLU A 217 19.02 3.42 14.75
C GLU A 217 18.57 3.46 16.21
N ALA A 218 18.73 4.60 16.89
CA ALA A 218 18.34 4.75 18.29
C ALA A 218 16.83 4.54 18.48
N LEU A 219 16.00 5.07 17.57
CA LEU A 219 14.55 4.81 17.57
C LEU A 219 14.23 3.33 17.35
N ALA A 220 14.92 2.66 16.42
CA ALA A 220 14.71 1.23 16.15
C ALA A 220 15.11 0.36 17.35
N GLN A 221 16.13 0.76 18.11
CA GLN A 221 16.56 0.09 19.35
C GLN A 221 15.59 0.34 20.50
N GLU A 222 15.05 1.57 20.64
CA GLU A 222 14.07 1.93 21.68
C GLU A 222 12.71 1.28 21.40
N PHE A 223 12.33 1.12 20.12
CA PHE A 223 11.05 0.60 19.68
C PHE A 223 11.19 -0.55 18.67
N PRO A 224 11.68 -1.73 19.10
CA PRO A 224 12.06 -2.81 18.18
C PRO A 224 10.88 -3.45 17.42
N ASP A 225 9.64 -3.20 17.85
CA ASP A 225 8.43 -3.75 17.24
C ASP A 225 7.81 -2.85 16.17
N LEU A 226 8.37 -1.66 15.94
CA LEU A 226 7.87 -0.75 14.91
C LEU A 226 8.29 -1.19 13.50
N PHE A 227 7.52 -0.73 12.52
CA PHE A 227 7.95 -0.76 11.13
C PHE A 227 9.08 0.25 10.88
N ILE A 228 9.92 -0.07 9.92
CA ILE A 228 10.88 0.85 9.32
C ILE A 228 10.55 0.92 7.83
N GLN A 229 10.51 2.12 7.25
CA GLN A 229 10.32 2.29 5.83
C GLN A 229 11.33 3.29 5.26
N THR A 230 11.89 2.96 4.10
CA THR A 230 12.85 3.78 3.37
C THR A 230 12.88 3.38 1.89
N HIS A 231 13.58 4.13 1.05
CA HIS A 231 13.79 3.80 -0.36
C HIS A 231 15.15 3.13 -0.56
N LEU A 232 15.24 2.24 -1.53
CA LEU A 232 16.45 1.49 -1.84
C LEU A 232 16.58 1.22 -3.34
N SER A 233 17.72 1.62 -3.91
CA SER A 233 18.17 1.19 -5.25
C SER A 233 17.08 1.30 -6.34
N GLU A 234 16.41 2.46 -6.36
CA GLU A 234 15.36 2.74 -7.34
C GLU A 234 15.97 3.02 -8.73
N ASN A 235 17.07 3.79 -8.78
CA ASN A 235 17.61 4.31 -10.03
C ASN A 235 19.16 4.36 -9.96
N HIS A 236 19.81 4.25 -11.11
CA HIS A 236 21.28 4.19 -11.16
C HIS A 236 21.97 5.48 -10.72
N ASP A 237 21.40 6.66 -11.03
CA ASP A 237 21.97 7.94 -10.59
C ASP A 237 21.85 8.10 -9.07
N GLU A 238 20.74 7.66 -8.49
CA GLU A 238 20.51 7.57 -7.03
C GLU A 238 21.57 6.68 -6.37
N ILE A 239 21.78 5.45 -6.89
CA ILE A 239 22.77 4.50 -6.37
C ILE A 239 24.18 5.10 -6.41
N LYS A 240 24.55 5.72 -7.53
CA LYS A 240 25.83 6.37 -7.69
C LYS A 240 26.04 7.51 -6.68
N TYR A 241 25.05 8.39 -6.55
CA TYR A 241 25.12 9.51 -5.63
C TYR A 241 25.17 9.04 -4.17
N THR A 242 24.44 7.99 -3.84
CA THR A 242 24.49 7.38 -2.51
C THR A 242 25.88 6.82 -2.17
N ALA A 243 26.54 6.17 -3.14
CA ALA A 243 27.93 5.70 -2.96
C ALA A 243 28.96 6.83 -2.73
N GLU A 244 28.74 7.99 -3.35
CA GLU A 244 29.56 9.19 -3.09
C GLU A 244 29.36 9.74 -1.67
N LEU A 245 28.13 9.64 -1.14
CA LEU A 245 27.77 10.15 0.20
C LEU A 245 28.19 9.21 1.34
N TYR A 246 28.33 7.92 1.06
CA TYR A 246 28.67 6.85 2.03
C TYR A 246 29.79 5.96 1.49
N PRO A 247 31.00 6.52 1.28
CA PRO A 247 32.12 5.81 0.66
C PRO A 247 32.64 4.61 1.48
N GLU A 248 32.29 4.52 2.76
CA GLU A 248 32.62 3.41 3.65
C GLU A 248 31.68 2.19 3.50
N ALA A 249 30.51 2.36 2.87
CA ALA A 249 29.57 1.26 2.66
C ALA A 249 29.96 0.44 1.42
N THR A 250 29.71 -0.85 1.48
CA THR A 250 29.97 -1.78 0.37
C THR A 250 29.02 -1.54 -0.80
N ASP A 251 27.77 -1.23 -0.49
CA ASP A 251 26.69 -0.89 -1.41
C ASP A 251 25.55 -0.17 -0.66
N TYR A 252 24.46 0.12 -1.36
CA TYR A 252 23.36 0.89 -0.79
C TYR A 252 22.67 0.16 0.38
N THR A 253 22.44 -1.14 0.25
CA THR A 253 21.85 -1.97 1.32
C THR A 253 22.73 -2.04 2.57
N ASP A 254 24.07 -2.06 2.40
CA ASP A 254 25.03 -2.06 3.50
C ASP A 254 24.92 -0.81 4.39
N ILE A 255 24.52 0.34 3.82
CA ILE A 255 24.26 1.54 4.61
C ILE A 255 23.20 1.25 5.67
N TYR A 256 22.04 0.73 5.28
CA TYR A 256 20.95 0.43 6.22
C TYR A 256 21.31 -0.70 7.19
N ALA A 257 22.05 -1.70 6.72
CA ALA A 257 22.56 -2.79 7.57
C ALA A 257 23.45 -2.30 8.70
N ARG A 258 24.36 -1.35 8.40
CA ARG A 258 25.30 -0.77 9.39
C ARG A 258 24.62 -0.03 10.53
N TYR A 259 23.44 0.56 10.27
CA TYR A 259 22.63 1.24 11.28
C TYR A 259 21.52 0.35 11.86
N GLY A 260 21.55 -0.98 11.62
CA GLY A 260 20.58 -1.89 12.19
C GLY A 260 19.14 -1.69 11.70
N LEU A 261 18.98 -1.07 10.51
CA LEU A 261 17.66 -0.74 9.95
C LEU A 261 17.07 -1.83 9.06
N LEU A 262 17.77 -2.97 8.87
CA LEU A 262 17.22 -4.13 8.18
C LEU A 262 16.55 -5.08 9.18
N GLY A 263 15.40 -5.64 8.80
CA GLY A 263 14.65 -6.57 9.64
C GLY A 263 13.30 -6.96 9.05
N LYS A 264 12.59 -7.85 9.75
CA LYS A 264 11.31 -8.42 9.28
C LYS A 264 10.20 -7.38 9.06
N LYS A 265 10.29 -6.22 9.71
CA LYS A 265 9.35 -5.12 9.60
C LYS A 265 9.92 -3.93 8.81
N THR A 266 11.00 -4.14 8.06
CA THR A 266 11.60 -3.11 7.21
C THR A 266 11.09 -3.23 5.79
N LEU A 267 10.47 -2.17 5.29
CA LEU A 267 9.99 -2.00 3.92
C LEU A 267 10.97 -1.11 3.15
N LEU A 268 11.46 -1.64 2.04
CA LEU A 268 12.46 -0.99 1.18
C LEU A 268 11.79 -0.69 -0.16
N GLY A 269 11.39 0.57 -0.37
CA GLY A 269 10.73 1.03 -1.59
C GLY A 269 11.58 0.79 -2.83
N HIS A 270 10.95 0.36 -3.90
CA HIS A 270 11.52 0.03 -5.21
C HIS A 270 12.44 -1.19 -5.23
N ALA A 271 13.65 -1.12 -4.66
CA ALA A 271 14.60 -2.23 -4.61
C ALA A 271 14.80 -2.93 -5.98
N ILE A 272 14.93 -2.12 -7.07
CA ILE A 272 14.96 -2.61 -8.46
C ILE A 272 16.33 -3.18 -8.80
N HIS A 273 17.39 -2.42 -8.49
CA HIS A 273 18.76 -2.66 -8.95
C HIS A 273 19.62 -3.29 -7.86
N LEU A 274 19.13 -4.40 -7.27
CA LEU A 274 19.87 -5.13 -6.25
C LEU A 274 20.94 -6.03 -6.88
N SER A 275 22.15 -6.00 -6.32
CA SER A 275 23.16 -7.05 -6.53
C SER A 275 22.75 -8.35 -5.81
N GLU A 276 23.41 -9.47 -6.14
CA GLU A 276 23.18 -10.75 -5.46
C GLU A 276 23.43 -10.65 -3.95
N ARG A 277 24.50 -9.92 -3.53
CA ARG A 277 24.80 -9.70 -2.12
C ARG A 277 23.69 -8.93 -1.40
N GLU A 278 23.15 -7.87 -2.03
CA GLU A 278 22.07 -7.07 -1.45
C GLU A 278 20.80 -7.89 -1.32
N ALA A 279 20.45 -8.66 -2.34
CA ALA A 279 19.28 -9.54 -2.29
C ALA A 279 19.45 -10.64 -1.21
N ASP A 280 20.65 -11.18 -1.01
CA ASP A 280 20.94 -12.10 0.10
C ASP A 280 20.79 -11.41 1.46
N ALA A 281 21.30 -10.19 1.61
CA ALA A 281 21.17 -9.41 2.84
C ALA A 281 19.69 -9.14 3.20
N LEU A 282 18.85 -8.77 2.21
CA LEU A 282 17.42 -8.60 2.42
C LEU A 282 16.75 -9.90 2.86
N SER A 283 17.07 -11.01 2.21
CA SER A 283 16.52 -12.33 2.55
C SER A 283 16.92 -12.76 3.96
N GLU A 284 18.19 -12.64 4.32
CA GLU A 284 18.71 -13.01 5.65
C GLU A 284 18.11 -12.17 6.78
N ALA A 285 17.93 -10.86 6.55
CA ALA A 285 17.26 -9.96 7.50
C ALA A 285 15.73 -10.18 7.53
N GLY A 286 15.17 -10.80 6.49
CA GLY A 286 13.72 -10.92 6.31
C GLY A 286 13.06 -9.61 5.91
N SER A 287 13.81 -8.64 5.37
CA SER A 287 13.30 -7.36 4.90
C SER A 287 12.44 -7.51 3.65
N ILE A 288 11.60 -6.52 3.39
CA ILE A 288 10.58 -6.54 2.34
C ILE A 288 11.00 -5.59 1.22
N ALA A 289 11.19 -6.13 0.01
CA ALA A 289 11.33 -5.33 -1.20
C ALA A 289 9.94 -4.92 -1.69
N VAL A 290 9.67 -3.62 -1.83
CA VAL A 290 8.36 -3.12 -2.23
C VAL A 290 8.35 -2.80 -3.71
N HIS A 291 7.58 -3.55 -4.49
CA HIS A 291 7.42 -3.32 -5.92
C HIS A 291 6.40 -2.21 -6.19
N CYS A 292 6.84 -1.12 -6.80
CA CYS A 292 6.05 0.07 -7.15
C CYS A 292 5.92 0.20 -8.69
N PRO A 293 5.15 -0.66 -9.37
CA PRO A 293 5.22 -0.81 -10.83
C PRO A 293 4.86 0.46 -11.58
N THR A 294 3.81 1.19 -11.16
CA THR A 294 3.37 2.40 -11.85
C THR A 294 4.41 3.51 -11.79
N SER A 295 5.03 3.71 -10.62
CA SER A 295 6.10 4.67 -10.41
C SER A 295 7.38 4.30 -11.14
N ASN A 296 7.81 3.04 -11.02
CA ASN A 296 9.02 2.55 -11.68
C ASN A 296 8.99 2.78 -13.20
N LEU A 297 7.81 2.62 -13.82
CA LEU A 297 7.62 2.89 -15.25
C LEU A 297 7.49 4.38 -15.54
N PHE A 298 6.74 5.12 -14.74
CA PHE A 298 6.48 6.55 -14.96
C PHE A 298 7.75 7.39 -14.86
N LEU A 299 8.59 7.10 -13.85
CA LEU A 299 9.87 7.79 -13.64
C LEU A 299 11.03 7.17 -14.41
N GLY A 300 10.80 6.06 -15.14
CA GLY A 300 11.84 5.36 -15.90
C GLY A 300 12.90 4.68 -15.02
N SER A 301 12.57 4.35 -13.78
CA SER A 301 13.50 3.77 -12.80
C SER A 301 13.95 2.36 -13.17
N GLY A 302 13.08 1.54 -13.77
CA GLY A 302 13.46 0.21 -14.27
C GLY A 302 12.37 -0.85 -14.10
N LEU A 303 12.74 -2.10 -14.41
CA LEU A 303 11.86 -3.27 -14.38
C LEU A 303 12.16 -4.12 -13.14
N PHE A 304 11.26 -4.13 -12.16
CA PHE A 304 11.42 -4.89 -10.93
C PHE A 304 11.37 -6.41 -11.17
N PRO A 305 12.39 -7.19 -10.78
CA PRO A 305 12.50 -8.61 -11.10
C PRO A 305 11.73 -9.49 -10.09
N LEU A 306 10.40 -9.31 -9.99
CA LEU A 306 9.53 -9.95 -9.00
C LEU A 306 9.75 -11.46 -8.88
N LYS A 307 9.74 -12.16 -10.02
CA LYS A 307 9.86 -13.62 -10.04
C LYS A 307 11.26 -14.10 -9.68
N ALA A 308 12.29 -13.39 -10.15
CA ALA A 308 13.68 -13.71 -9.85
C ALA A 308 13.92 -13.56 -8.33
N LEU A 309 13.50 -12.49 -7.70
CA LEU A 309 13.67 -12.26 -6.26
C LEU A 309 12.94 -13.31 -5.41
N ARG A 310 11.73 -13.73 -5.81
CA ARG A 310 10.94 -14.72 -5.06
C ARG A 310 11.35 -16.16 -5.25
N ARG A 311 12.04 -16.50 -6.37
CA ARG A 311 12.44 -17.88 -6.72
C ARG A 311 13.90 -18.19 -6.43
N ARG A 312 14.65 -17.25 -5.85
CA ARG A 312 16.05 -17.48 -5.43
C ARG A 312 16.12 -18.62 -4.41
N GLU A 313 17.29 -19.20 -4.25
CA GLU A 313 17.58 -20.16 -3.16
C GLU A 313 17.27 -19.55 -1.79
N LYS A 314 17.59 -18.25 -1.62
CA LYS A 314 17.19 -17.43 -0.48
C LYS A 314 16.13 -16.41 -0.97
N PRO A 315 14.83 -16.72 -0.89
CA PRO A 315 13.78 -15.84 -1.41
C PRO A 315 13.73 -14.49 -0.68
N VAL A 316 13.61 -13.41 -1.43
CA VAL A 316 13.34 -12.10 -0.87
C VAL A 316 11.82 -11.96 -0.67
N ARG A 317 11.41 -11.46 0.49
CA ARG A 317 10.01 -11.09 0.73
C ARG A 317 9.65 -9.88 -0.12
N VAL A 318 8.53 -9.95 -0.81
CA VAL A 318 8.09 -8.90 -1.72
C VAL A 318 6.65 -8.51 -1.40
N SER A 319 6.37 -7.21 -1.43
CA SER A 319 5.04 -6.62 -1.41
C SER A 319 4.83 -5.72 -2.64
N VAL A 320 3.59 -5.27 -2.87
CA VAL A 320 3.24 -4.42 -4.02
C VAL A 320 2.56 -3.14 -3.56
N ALA A 321 2.79 -2.05 -4.29
CA ALA A 321 2.35 -0.72 -3.88
C ALA A 321 2.10 0.20 -5.07
N THR A 322 1.28 1.24 -4.87
CA THR A 322 1.00 2.28 -5.87
C THR A 322 2.12 3.30 -5.99
N ASP A 323 2.73 3.64 -4.86
CA ASP A 323 3.69 4.74 -4.73
C ASP A 323 3.11 6.09 -5.23
N ILE A 324 1.90 6.44 -4.81
CA ILE A 324 1.39 7.81 -5.00
C ILE A 324 2.31 8.79 -4.26
N GLY A 325 2.96 9.78 -4.89
CA GLY A 325 2.73 10.51 -6.14
C GLY A 325 3.72 10.21 -7.30
N GLY A 326 4.84 9.43 -7.14
CA GLY A 326 5.60 8.96 -8.30
C GLY A 326 4.77 7.97 -9.12
N GLY A 327 3.95 7.17 -8.47
CA GLY A 327 2.94 6.34 -9.12
C GLY A 327 1.78 7.16 -9.69
N SER A 328 1.24 6.72 -10.81
CA SER A 328 0.27 7.45 -11.61
C SER A 328 -1.20 7.06 -11.36
N SER A 329 -1.49 6.24 -10.34
CA SER A 329 -2.85 5.76 -10.05
C SER A 329 -3.01 5.32 -8.60
N TYR A 330 -4.17 5.63 -7.99
CA TYR A 330 -4.58 5.12 -6.67
C TYR A 330 -5.04 3.65 -6.71
N SER A 331 -5.26 3.09 -7.90
CA SER A 331 -5.86 1.77 -8.07
C SER A 331 -4.82 0.65 -7.95
N MET A 332 -5.00 -0.24 -6.98
CA MET A 332 -4.22 -1.49 -6.90
C MET A 332 -4.49 -2.42 -8.10
N LEU A 333 -5.67 -2.36 -8.73
CA LEU A 333 -5.93 -3.08 -9.98
C LEU A 333 -5.00 -2.59 -11.08
N LYS A 334 -4.88 -1.26 -11.26
CA LYS A 334 -3.96 -0.66 -12.22
C LYS A 334 -2.50 -0.94 -11.89
N THR A 335 -2.14 -0.92 -10.62
CA THR A 335 -0.82 -1.29 -10.13
C THR A 335 -0.44 -2.71 -10.58
N MET A 336 -1.36 -3.66 -10.44
CA MET A 336 -1.13 -5.05 -10.86
C MET A 336 -1.15 -5.25 -12.39
N ASP A 337 -1.88 -4.41 -13.16
CA ASP A 337 -1.80 -4.37 -14.61
C ASP A 337 -0.39 -3.97 -15.07
N GLU A 338 0.20 -2.94 -14.46
CA GLU A 338 1.58 -2.55 -14.78
C GLU A 338 2.60 -3.60 -14.30
N ALA A 339 2.40 -4.20 -13.12
CA ALA A 339 3.23 -5.32 -12.65
C ALA A 339 3.19 -6.50 -13.65
N TYR A 340 2.02 -6.83 -14.19
CA TYR A 340 1.88 -7.87 -15.23
C TYR A 340 2.72 -7.51 -16.46
N LYS A 341 2.63 -6.27 -16.97
CA LYS A 341 3.37 -5.81 -18.15
C LYS A 341 4.88 -5.85 -17.93
N ILE A 342 5.35 -5.43 -16.75
CA ILE A 342 6.77 -5.52 -16.37
C ILE A 342 7.24 -6.98 -16.43
N GLN A 343 6.49 -7.92 -15.85
CA GLN A 343 6.88 -9.33 -15.89
C GLN A 343 6.87 -9.88 -17.34
N GLN A 344 5.92 -9.46 -18.20
CA GLN A 344 5.95 -9.83 -19.63
C GLN A 344 7.22 -9.33 -20.34
N LEU A 345 7.65 -8.10 -20.07
CA LEU A 345 8.89 -7.53 -20.63
C LEU A 345 10.13 -8.29 -20.15
N LEU A 346 10.12 -8.83 -18.95
CA LEU A 346 11.17 -9.68 -18.40
C LEU A 346 11.09 -11.15 -18.84
N GLY A 347 10.11 -11.51 -19.70
CA GLY A 347 9.89 -12.89 -20.17
C GLY A 347 9.24 -13.81 -19.12
N GLU A 348 8.72 -13.25 -18.04
CA GLU A 348 8.08 -13.95 -16.93
C GLU A 348 6.54 -13.89 -17.03
N ARG A 349 5.86 -14.69 -16.22
CA ARG A 349 4.39 -14.73 -16.17
C ARG A 349 3.90 -14.36 -14.78
N LEU A 350 3.04 -13.33 -14.70
CA LEU A 350 2.27 -12.99 -13.51
C LEU A 350 0.80 -13.31 -13.80
N ASN A 351 0.28 -14.38 -13.18
CA ASN A 351 -1.10 -14.77 -13.39
C ASN A 351 -2.08 -13.95 -12.51
N PRO A 352 -3.35 -13.80 -12.90
CA PRO A 352 -4.29 -12.97 -12.16
C PRO A 352 -4.54 -13.44 -10.72
N LEU A 353 -4.54 -14.73 -10.42
CA LEU A 353 -4.69 -15.20 -9.04
C LEU A 353 -3.53 -14.71 -8.16
N GLU A 354 -2.31 -14.75 -8.69
CA GLU A 354 -1.13 -14.25 -7.98
C GLU A 354 -1.18 -12.73 -7.79
N SER A 355 -1.71 -11.99 -8.76
CA SER A 355 -1.92 -10.54 -8.65
C SER A 355 -2.86 -10.19 -7.49
N TYR A 356 -4.02 -10.87 -7.42
CA TYR A 356 -4.99 -10.62 -6.36
C TYR A 356 -4.50 -11.10 -4.99
N TYR A 357 -3.76 -12.21 -4.95
CA TYR A 357 -3.07 -12.62 -3.72
C TYR A 357 -2.11 -11.53 -3.24
N LEU A 358 -1.26 -10.98 -4.12
CA LEU A 358 -0.25 -9.97 -3.77
C LEU A 358 -0.87 -8.70 -3.19
N MET A 359 -1.95 -8.18 -3.79
CA MET A 359 -2.58 -6.93 -3.32
C MET A 359 -3.54 -7.10 -2.13
N THR A 360 -3.72 -8.34 -1.64
CA THR A 360 -4.54 -8.65 -0.46
C THR A 360 -3.73 -9.43 0.57
N ARG A 361 -3.89 -10.75 0.66
CA ARG A 361 -3.21 -11.61 1.63
C ARG A 361 -1.68 -11.53 1.55
N GLY A 362 -1.11 -11.45 0.36
CA GLY A 362 0.35 -11.38 0.19
C GLY A 362 0.96 -10.13 0.84
N ASN A 363 0.30 -8.97 0.68
CA ASN A 363 0.70 -7.74 1.35
C ASN A 363 0.45 -7.83 2.87
N ALA A 364 -0.64 -8.44 3.32
CA ALA A 364 -0.89 -8.67 4.74
C ALA A 364 0.20 -9.56 5.37
N GLU A 365 0.59 -10.67 4.73
CA GLU A 365 1.68 -11.55 5.15
C GLU A 365 3.04 -10.83 5.15
N ALA A 366 3.28 -9.95 4.17
CA ALA A 366 4.46 -9.12 4.15
C ALA A 366 4.53 -8.19 5.38
N LEU A 367 3.40 -7.64 5.81
CA LEU A 367 3.31 -6.80 7.00
C LEU A 367 3.23 -7.60 8.32
N GLY A 368 3.03 -8.92 8.27
CA GLY A 368 2.77 -9.75 9.45
C GLY A 368 1.43 -9.46 10.12
N MET A 369 0.43 -9.07 9.32
CA MET A 369 -0.92 -8.68 9.74
C MET A 369 -2.02 -9.62 9.21
N GLU A 370 -1.64 -10.76 8.62
CA GLU A 370 -2.55 -11.71 7.97
C GLU A 370 -3.59 -12.36 8.89
N ALA A 371 -3.41 -12.22 10.19
CA ALA A 371 -4.39 -12.66 11.19
C ALA A 371 -5.58 -11.70 11.30
N ASP A 372 -5.40 -10.43 10.93
CA ASP A 372 -6.41 -9.39 11.07
C ASP A 372 -6.96 -8.86 9.74
N ILE A 373 -6.14 -8.83 8.67
CA ILE A 373 -6.50 -8.21 7.38
C ILE A 373 -6.07 -9.08 6.19
N GLY A 374 -6.56 -8.76 4.99
CA GLY A 374 -6.17 -9.41 3.73
C GLY A 374 -6.80 -10.79 3.50
N THR A 375 -7.80 -11.18 4.29
CA THR A 375 -8.51 -12.47 4.22
C THR A 375 -9.98 -12.29 4.59
N LEU A 376 -10.83 -13.25 4.18
CA LEU A 376 -12.24 -13.36 4.61
C LEU A 376 -12.43 -14.43 5.70
N ASP A 377 -11.38 -14.81 6.40
CA ASP A 377 -11.42 -15.85 7.43
C ASP A 377 -12.16 -15.34 8.69
N ILE A 378 -12.74 -16.28 9.45
CA ILE A 378 -13.40 -15.98 10.72
C ILE A 378 -12.36 -15.35 11.68
N GLY A 379 -12.75 -14.24 12.31
CA GLY A 379 -11.91 -13.46 13.21
C GLY A 379 -11.23 -12.26 12.57
N SER A 380 -11.06 -12.24 11.24
CA SER A 380 -10.50 -11.10 10.52
C SER A 380 -11.43 -9.89 10.56
N MET A 381 -10.84 -8.70 10.42
CA MET A 381 -11.62 -7.47 10.23
C MET A 381 -12.42 -7.54 8.93
N ALA A 382 -13.65 -7.07 8.98
CA ALA A 382 -14.51 -6.99 7.80
C ALA A 382 -14.14 -5.75 6.94
N ASP A 383 -12.87 -5.70 6.53
CA ASP A 383 -12.35 -4.77 5.53
C ASP A 383 -12.51 -5.43 4.16
N LEU A 384 -13.43 -4.92 3.33
CA LEU A 384 -13.86 -5.60 2.11
C LEU A 384 -13.87 -4.64 0.93
N VAL A 385 -13.67 -5.19 -0.27
CA VAL A 385 -13.92 -4.49 -1.53
C VAL A 385 -14.92 -5.31 -2.36
N ILE A 386 -15.89 -4.62 -2.95
CA ILE A 386 -16.92 -5.19 -3.81
C ILE A 386 -16.62 -4.76 -5.24
N LEU A 387 -16.40 -5.73 -6.13
CA LEU A 387 -16.00 -5.48 -7.51
C LEU A 387 -17.07 -5.90 -8.54
N ASP A 388 -17.32 -5.02 -9.51
CA ASP A 388 -18.19 -5.25 -10.68
C ASP A 388 -17.33 -5.36 -11.96
N ALA A 389 -17.21 -6.58 -12.49
CA ALA A 389 -16.53 -6.83 -13.76
C ALA A 389 -17.30 -6.30 -14.99
N GLY A 390 -18.55 -5.85 -14.81
CA GLY A 390 -19.40 -5.25 -15.84
C GLY A 390 -19.55 -3.73 -15.72
N SER A 391 -18.73 -3.02 -14.94
CA SER A 391 -18.90 -1.62 -14.59
C SER A 391 -18.94 -0.65 -15.79
N THR A 392 -18.28 -0.99 -16.89
CA THR A 392 -18.29 -0.19 -18.12
C THR A 392 -18.90 -0.96 -19.29
N PRO A 393 -19.41 -0.28 -20.36
CA PRO A 393 -19.92 -0.98 -21.55
C PRO A 393 -18.91 -1.95 -22.19
N ALA A 394 -17.64 -1.55 -22.24
CA ALA A 394 -16.57 -2.40 -22.81
C ALA A 394 -16.32 -3.64 -21.93
N MET A 395 -16.33 -3.50 -20.61
CA MET A 395 -16.18 -4.63 -19.70
C MET A 395 -17.38 -5.57 -19.77
N ARG A 396 -18.62 -5.06 -19.84
CA ARG A 396 -19.83 -5.89 -20.04
C ARG A 396 -19.75 -6.71 -21.33
N LEU A 397 -19.35 -6.08 -22.43
CA LEU A 397 -19.17 -6.80 -23.70
C LEU A 397 -18.11 -7.91 -23.59
N ARG A 398 -16.98 -7.62 -22.91
CA ARG A 398 -15.93 -8.62 -22.69
C ARG A 398 -16.42 -9.75 -21.76
N MET A 399 -17.24 -9.44 -20.75
CA MET A 399 -17.81 -10.45 -19.83
C MET A 399 -18.67 -11.51 -20.54
N GLU A 400 -19.28 -11.21 -21.69
CA GLU A 400 -20.06 -12.19 -22.49
C GLU A 400 -19.21 -13.42 -22.92
N THR A 401 -17.88 -13.27 -22.98
CA THR A 401 -16.95 -14.31 -23.40
C THR A 401 -16.07 -14.85 -22.27
N VAL A 402 -16.19 -14.31 -21.07
CA VAL A 402 -15.50 -14.80 -19.87
C VAL A 402 -16.12 -16.11 -19.41
N LYS A 403 -15.30 -17.12 -19.15
CA LYS A 403 -15.75 -18.47 -18.76
C LYS A 403 -15.24 -18.90 -17.40
N THR A 404 -14.18 -18.27 -16.90
CA THR A 404 -13.51 -18.70 -15.69
C THR A 404 -13.24 -17.50 -14.75
N LEU A 405 -13.15 -17.77 -13.46
CA LEU A 405 -12.78 -16.76 -12.47
C LEU A 405 -11.44 -16.07 -12.81
N PRO A 406 -10.34 -16.76 -13.17
CA PRO A 406 -9.11 -16.09 -13.56
C PRO A 406 -9.25 -15.14 -14.76
N GLU A 407 -10.10 -15.44 -15.74
CA GLU A 407 -10.37 -14.51 -16.85
C GLU A 407 -11.12 -13.26 -16.39
N GLU A 408 -12.08 -13.39 -15.48
CA GLU A 408 -12.77 -12.25 -14.87
C GLU A 408 -11.83 -11.37 -14.04
N LEU A 409 -10.99 -11.99 -13.21
CA LEU A 409 -9.97 -11.28 -12.43
C LEU A 409 -8.99 -10.52 -13.33
N PHE A 410 -8.59 -11.13 -14.45
CA PHE A 410 -7.68 -10.47 -15.40
C PHE A 410 -8.36 -9.31 -16.13
N LEU A 411 -9.65 -9.42 -16.44
CA LEU A 411 -10.44 -8.31 -16.99
C LEU A 411 -10.52 -7.13 -16.01
N LEU A 412 -10.87 -7.41 -14.75
CA LEU A 412 -10.91 -6.41 -13.68
C LEU A 412 -9.54 -5.73 -13.49
N GLN A 413 -8.46 -6.52 -13.43
CA GLN A 413 -7.09 -6.03 -13.29
C GLN A 413 -6.70 -5.08 -14.44
N THR A 414 -7.07 -5.42 -15.68
CA THR A 414 -6.59 -4.71 -16.87
C THR A 414 -7.46 -3.51 -17.25
N MET A 415 -8.78 -3.60 -17.02
CA MET A 415 -9.75 -2.59 -17.45
C MET A 415 -10.48 -1.91 -16.28
N GLY A 416 -10.36 -2.44 -15.06
CA GLY A 416 -11.02 -1.89 -13.88
C GLY A 416 -10.35 -0.62 -13.38
N ASP A 417 -11.19 0.29 -12.89
CA ASP A 417 -10.81 1.51 -12.19
C ASP A 417 -11.77 1.72 -10.99
N ASP A 418 -11.89 2.93 -10.46
CA ASP A 418 -12.79 3.25 -9.35
C ASP A 418 -14.27 2.93 -9.66
N ARG A 419 -14.68 2.93 -10.93
CA ARG A 419 -16.04 2.53 -11.36
C ARG A 419 -16.30 1.03 -11.16
N ALA A 420 -15.24 0.22 -11.20
CA ALA A 420 -15.35 -1.22 -10.92
C ALA A 420 -15.49 -1.52 -9.42
N VAL A 421 -15.14 -0.59 -8.55
CA VAL A 421 -15.34 -0.70 -7.10
C VAL A 421 -16.76 -0.23 -6.77
N VAL A 422 -17.65 -1.18 -6.48
CA VAL A 422 -19.06 -0.90 -6.10
C VAL A 422 -19.12 -0.30 -4.71
N GLU A 423 -18.43 -0.92 -3.74
CA GLU A 423 -18.38 -0.47 -2.36
C GLU A 423 -17.05 -0.89 -1.71
N THR A 424 -16.65 -0.16 -0.70
CA THR A 424 -15.52 -0.46 0.17
C THR A 424 -16.00 -0.44 1.61
N TYR A 425 -15.76 -1.54 2.33
CA TYR A 425 -16.10 -1.65 3.75
C TYR A 425 -14.86 -1.53 4.61
N VAL A 426 -14.99 -0.83 5.71
CA VAL A 426 -13.99 -0.76 6.78
C VAL A 426 -14.65 -1.24 8.06
N ALA A 427 -14.13 -2.32 8.64
CA ALA A 427 -14.69 -2.94 9.83
C ALA A 427 -16.22 -3.17 9.72
N GLY A 428 -16.68 -3.64 8.56
CA GLY A 428 -18.08 -3.93 8.27
C GLY A 428 -18.96 -2.73 7.97
N LYS A 429 -18.42 -1.51 7.94
CA LYS A 429 -19.14 -0.29 7.59
C LYS A 429 -18.89 0.09 6.15
N ALA A 430 -19.95 0.28 5.35
CA ALA A 430 -19.86 0.80 3.99
C ALA A 430 -19.32 2.24 4.02
N MET A 431 -18.31 2.54 3.21
CA MET A 431 -17.57 3.79 3.25
C MET A 431 -17.61 4.55 1.92
N LYS A 432 -17.64 3.87 0.76
CA LYS A 432 -17.57 4.52 -0.55
C LYS A 432 -18.88 5.25 -0.89
N THR A 433 -20.02 4.65 -0.67
CA THR A 433 -21.34 5.30 -0.91
C THR A 433 -21.58 6.51 -0.02
N GLY A 434 -20.88 6.60 1.12
CA GLY A 434 -20.90 7.75 2.01
C GLY A 434 -20.02 8.92 1.57
N LEU A 435 -19.16 8.73 0.55
CA LEU A 435 -18.37 9.81 -0.02
C LEU A 435 -19.27 10.64 -0.92
N GLY A 436 -19.63 11.86 -0.47
CA GLY A 436 -20.44 12.81 -1.26
C GLY A 436 -19.79 13.03 -2.63
N GLY A 437 -20.63 13.27 -3.65
CA GLY A 437 -20.11 13.82 -4.90
C GLY A 437 -19.51 15.18 -4.60
N ASP A 438 -18.20 15.34 -4.82
CA ASP A 438 -17.51 16.61 -4.62
C ASP A 438 -18.23 17.70 -5.43
N GLU A 439 -18.82 18.68 -4.75
CA GLU A 439 -18.97 20.01 -5.32
C GLU A 439 -17.54 20.59 -5.44
N MET A 440 -16.85 20.20 -6.52
CA MET A 440 -15.59 20.83 -6.86
C MET A 440 -15.84 22.31 -7.09
N GLN A 441 -15.40 23.15 -6.16
CA GLN A 441 -15.14 24.54 -6.47
C GLN A 441 -14.04 24.55 -7.54
N THR A 442 -14.47 24.68 -8.80
CA THR A 442 -13.56 24.92 -9.93
C THR A 442 -12.94 26.28 -9.71
N GLY A 443 -11.78 26.34 -9.08
CA GLY A 443 -10.92 27.50 -9.15
C GLY A 443 -10.57 27.72 -10.60
N ALA A 444 -11.01 28.85 -11.17
CA ALA A 444 -10.64 29.25 -12.52
C ALA A 444 -9.11 29.33 -12.60
N VAL A 445 -8.52 28.55 -13.50
CA VAL A 445 -7.13 28.76 -13.93
C VAL A 445 -7.15 30.06 -14.73
N GLU A 446 -6.70 31.16 -14.13
CA GLU A 446 -6.36 32.37 -14.89
C GLU A 446 -5.11 32.04 -15.73
N ALA A 447 -5.24 32.24 -17.04
CA ALA A 447 -4.24 31.95 -18.07
C ALA A 447 -3.04 32.92 -17.98
#